data_160ccbd1f586c4539f58ece16d275512
#
_entry.id   160ccbd1f586c4539f58ece16d275512
#
_cell.length_a   1.000
_cell.length_b   1.000
_cell.length_c   1.000
_cell.angle_alpha   90.00
_cell.angle_beta   90.00
_cell.angle_gamma   90.00
#
_symmetry.space_group_name_H-M   'P 1'
#
loop_
_entity.id
_entity.type
_entity.pdbx_description
1 polymer ?
#
loop_
_entity_poly.entity_id
_entity_poly.type
_entity_poly.pdbx_seq_one_letter_code
_entity_poly.pdbx_strand_id
1 'polypeptide(L)'
;MDYSESYAALKDLFTSSDIKKEYDTIEMHDLFFKSRSCDILPGVEEYRCELHDVNMTENFSFYTEIGTIDNNVHIKDIYVKENRSYQYQLIKPKGQDKVKKVVFLFHGFNEKDWSKYLPWAKSICDGTGSAVILFPIAFHMQRAPKQWSDKREMYSLSELRKKQFPNILHSTLSNVAISMRLHAMPQRFIWSGLQTYYDVIQLITDIKDGNNEHIEKDFKLDIFAYSIGGFLAQILKLTNFNNYFKNTKVCL
;
A
#
# COMPACT_ATOMS: atom_id res chain seq x y z
N MET A 1 -8.38 -20.28 19.58
CA MET A 1 -8.92 -20.30 18.19
C MET A 1 -7.76 -20.60 17.25
N ASP A 2 -7.94 -21.54 16.34
CA ASP A 2 -6.90 -21.89 15.37
C ASP A 2 -6.69 -20.73 14.39
N TYR A 3 -5.45 -20.56 13.93
CA TYR A 3 -5.09 -19.53 12.94
C TYR A 3 -5.93 -19.64 11.67
N SER A 4 -6.16 -20.87 11.19
CA SER A 4 -6.90 -21.14 9.96
C SER A 4 -8.37 -20.72 10.05
N GLU A 5 -8.99 -20.97 11.20
CA GLU A 5 -10.38 -20.56 11.48
C GLU A 5 -10.49 -19.04 11.54
N SER A 6 -9.58 -18.39 12.28
CA SER A 6 -9.52 -16.93 12.36
C SER A 6 -9.29 -16.31 10.98
N TYR A 7 -8.40 -16.87 10.18
CA TYR A 7 -8.12 -16.39 8.82
C TYR A 7 -9.36 -16.46 7.94
N ALA A 8 -10.08 -17.59 7.92
CA ALA A 8 -11.26 -17.76 7.10
C ALA A 8 -12.37 -16.77 7.51
N ALA A 9 -12.69 -16.70 8.79
CA ALA A 9 -13.73 -15.81 9.31
C ALA A 9 -13.42 -14.33 9.06
N LEU A 10 -12.17 -13.90 9.30
CA LEU A 10 -11.75 -12.51 9.06
C LEU A 10 -11.75 -12.16 7.59
N LYS A 11 -11.39 -13.09 6.71
CA LYS A 11 -11.43 -12.88 5.27
C LYS A 11 -12.87 -12.72 4.76
N ASP A 12 -13.78 -13.55 5.22
CA ASP A 12 -15.20 -13.46 4.87
C ASP A 12 -15.79 -12.12 5.35
N LEU A 13 -15.48 -11.72 6.58
CA LEU A 13 -15.90 -10.43 7.12
C LEU A 13 -15.32 -9.25 6.33
N PHE A 14 -14.05 -9.32 5.97
CA PHE A 14 -13.37 -8.27 5.19
C PHE A 14 -14.03 -8.06 3.83
N THR A 15 -14.46 -9.13 3.16
CA THR A 15 -15.10 -9.09 1.85
C THR A 15 -16.61 -8.86 1.89
N SER A 16 -17.22 -8.91 3.09
CA SER A 16 -18.66 -8.66 3.24
C SER A 16 -19.00 -7.21 2.90
N SER A 17 -20.24 -7.01 2.45
CA SER A 17 -20.84 -5.68 2.25
C SER A 17 -21.50 -5.12 3.50
N ASP A 18 -21.34 -5.76 4.64
CA ASP A 18 -21.96 -5.35 5.89
C ASP A 18 -21.42 -3.98 6.34
N ILE A 19 -22.34 -3.13 6.78
CA ILE A 19 -22.00 -1.80 7.32
C ILE A 19 -21.20 -1.95 8.62
N LYS A 20 -21.56 -2.95 9.44
CA LYS A 20 -20.92 -3.24 10.71
C LYS A 20 -20.15 -4.55 10.60
N LYS A 21 -18.83 -4.45 10.59
CA LYS A 21 -17.92 -5.59 10.52
C LYS A 21 -17.33 -5.85 11.89
N GLU A 22 -17.86 -6.86 12.59
CA GLU A 22 -17.39 -7.26 13.91
C GLU A 22 -17.00 -8.74 13.95
N TYR A 23 -15.91 -9.04 14.62
CA TYR A 23 -15.47 -10.41 14.85
C TYR A 23 -14.79 -10.52 16.20
N ASP A 24 -15.38 -11.35 17.09
CA ASP A 24 -14.86 -11.62 18.42
C ASP A 24 -14.64 -10.30 19.21
N THR A 25 -13.41 -9.92 19.46
CA THR A 25 -12.97 -8.76 20.26
C THR A 25 -12.76 -7.48 19.44
N ILE A 26 -12.87 -7.55 18.12
CA ILE A 26 -12.55 -6.44 17.23
C ILE A 26 -13.74 -5.98 16.39
N GLU A 27 -13.65 -4.75 15.94
CA GLU A 27 -14.49 -4.19 14.88
C GLU A 27 -13.62 -3.60 13.77
N MET A 28 -14.11 -3.65 12.54
CA MET A 28 -13.40 -3.21 11.35
C MET A 28 -14.19 -2.12 10.63
N HIS A 29 -13.51 -1.05 10.26
CA HIS A 29 -14.06 0.08 9.53
C HIS A 29 -13.34 0.29 8.22
N ASP A 30 -14.07 0.38 7.12
CA ASP A 30 -13.57 0.80 5.83
C ASP A 30 -13.62 2.34 5.77
N LEU A 31 -12.49 2.98 5.78
CA LEU A 31 -12.35 4.42 5.79
C LEU A 31 -11.85 4.92 4.44
N PHE A 32 -12.37 6.07 4.03
CA PHE A 32 -12.02 6.66 2.75
C PHE A 32 -10.87 7.66 2.89
N PHE A 33 -9.92 7.61 1.98
CA PHE A 33 -8.79 8.52 1.92
C PHE A 33 -8.65 9.15 0.54
N LYS A 34 -8.50 10.46 0.51
CA LYS A 34 -8.18 11.24 -0.69
C LYS A 34 -6.78 11.80 -0.55
N SER A 35 -5.86 11.34 -1.39
CA SER A 35 -4.48 11.80 -1.40
C SER A 35 -4.40 13.24 -1.90
N ARG A 36 -3.72 14.11 -1.15
CA ARG A 36 -3.39 15.47 -1.57
C ARG A 36 -2.07 15.52 -2.33
N SER A 37 -1.22 14.52 -2.13
CA SER A 37 0.09 14.44 -2.79
C SER A 37 0.02 13.96 -4.24
N CYS A 38 -1.08 13.35 -4.65
CA CYS A 38 -1.23 12.80 -5.99
C CYS A 38 -1.29 13.85 -7.11
N ASP A 39 -1.49 15.12 -6.78
CA ASP A 39 -1.46 16.22 -7.74
C ASP A 39 -0.03 16.75 -7.97
N ILE A 40 0.91 16.38 -7.10
CA ILE A 40 2.32 16.77 -7.17
C ILE A 40 3.19 15.56 -7.55
N LEU A 41 2.87 14.40 -6.99
CA LEU A 41 3.59 13.14 -7.12
C LEU A 41 2.57 12.06 -7.49
N PRO A 42 2.72 11.36 -8.48
CA PRO A 42 3.51 11.17 -9.68
C PRO A 42 2.97 11.96 -10.88
N GLY A 43 2.49 13.16 -10.68
CA GLY A 43 1.91 13.99 -11.72
C GLY A 43 2.92 14.81 -12.50
N VAL A 44 4.19 14.71 -12.19
CA VAL A 44 5.26 15.48 -12.85
C VAL A 44 5.81 14.64 -13.99
N GLU A 45 5.73 15.18 -15.22
CA GLU A 45 6.37 14.53 -16.38
C GLU A 45 7.88 14.45 -16.21
N GLU A 46 8.44 15.38 -15.44
CA GLU A 46 9.86 15.48 -15.15
C GLU A 46 10.08 15.79 -13.67
N TYR A 47 10.86 14.97 -12.98
CA TYR A 47 11.34 15.25 -11.64
C TYR A 47 12.84 15.47 -11.65
N ARG A 48 13.27 16.66 -11.27
CA ARG A 48 14.68 16.99 -11.12
C ARG A 48 15.03 17.12 -9.64
N CYS A 49 15.97 16.30 -9.19
CA CYS A 49 16.60 16.47 -7.90
C CYS A 49 17.85 17.34 -8.06
N GLU A 50 17.76 18.60 -7.70
CA GLU A 50 18.89 19.53 -7.80
C GLU A 50 20.06 19.15 -6.90
N LEU A 51 19.78 18.50 -5.75
CA LEU A 51 20.81 18.09 -4.81
C LEU A 51 21.71 16.98 -5.35
N HIS A 52 21.17 16.08 -6.16
CA HIS A 52 21.88 14.90 -6.67
C HIS A 52 22.08 14.93 -8.20
N ASP A 53 21.65 16.01 -8.84
CA ASP A 53 21.65 16.15 -10.32
C ASP A 53 20.97 14.95 -11.02
N VAL A 54 19.93 14.40 -10.42
CA VAL A 54 19.15 13.30 -10.98
C VAL A 54 17.92 13.87 -11.64
N ASN A 55 17.76 13.58 -12.92
CA ASN A 55 16.57 13.90 -13.69
C ASN A 55 15.81 12.61 -14.02
N MET A 56 14.56 12.52 -13.58
CA MET A 56 13.68 11.39 -13.87
C MET A 56 12.50 11.89 -14.70
N THR A 57 12.41 11.41 -15.93
CA THR A 57 11.30 11.73 -16.84
C THR A 57 10.37 10.53 -16.97
N GLU A 58 9.08 10.79 -17.17
CA GLU A 58 8.09 9.74 -17.45
C GLU A 58 8.36 9.05 -18.81
N ASN A 59 9.13 9.70 -19.67
CA ASN A 59 9.50 9.23 -21.02
C ASN A 59 10.82 8.45 -21.05
N PHE A 60 11.20 7.81 -19.94
CA PHE A 60 12.41 7.00 -19.93
C PHE A 60 12.28 5.85 -20.95
N SER A 61 13.12 5.88 -21.98
CA SER A 61 13.04 5.01 -23.16
C SER A 61 13.52 3.56 -22.94
N PHE A 62 13.18 2.94 -21.83
CA PHE A 62 13.26 1.48 -21.70
C PHE A 62 12.29 0.73 -22.62
N TYR A 63 11.55 1.48 -23.43
CA TYR A 63 10.46 1.02 -24.27
C TYR A 63 10.85 0.16 -25.47
N THR A 64 12.14 0.03 -25.79
CA THR A 64 12.49 -0.48 -27.10
C THR A 64 12.35 -1.99 -27.26
N GLU A 65 12.39 -2.78 -26.18
CA GLU A 65 12.34 -4.24 -26.33
C GLU A 65 11.19 -4.91 -25.57
N ILE A 66 10.83 -4.41 -24.39
CA ILE A 66 9.77 -5.00 -23.55
C ILE A 66 8.47 -4.20 -23.63
N GLY A 67 8.54 -2.90 -23.89
CA GLY A 67 7.40 -1.99 -23.85
C GLY A 67 6.30 -2.26 -24.88
N THR A 68 6.61 -2.85 -26.03
CA THR A 68 5.60 -3.19 -27.05
C THR A 68 4.71 -4.35 -26.62
N ILE A 69 5.18 -5.24 -25.77
CA ILE A 69 4.40 -6.36 -25.23
C ILE A 69 3.42 -5.86 -24.16
N ASP A 70 3.80 -4.81 -23.47
CA ASP A 70 3.13 -4.33 -22.27
C ASP A 70 2.11 -3.19 -22.54
N ASN A 71 1.97 -2.74 -23.81
CA ASN A 71 1.12 -1.61 -24.20
C ASN A 71 -0.34 -1.70 -23.73
N ASN A 72 -0.89 -2.91 -23.63
CA ASN A 72 -2.29 -3.12 -23.22
C ASN A 72 -2.50 -2.96 -21.70
N VAL A 73 -1.42 -3.00 -20.90
CA VAL A 73 -1.47 -2.88 -19.44
C VAL A 73 -0.68 -1.66 -18.94
N HIS A 74 -0.05 -0.95 -19.86
CA HIS A 74 0.66 0.28 -19.53
C HIS A 74 -0.33 1.42 -19.28
N ILE A 75 -0.29 1.95 -18.06
CA ILE A 75 -1.01 3.17 -17.69
C ILE A 75 0.02 4.11 -17.10
N LYS A 76 0.04 5.36 -17.59
CA LYS A 76 0.86 6.41 -16.98
C LYS A 76 0.42 6.63 -15.53
N ASP A 77 1.37 6.81 -14.62
CA ASP A 77 1.13 6.92 -13.18
C ASP A 77 0.13 8.02 -12.83
N ILE A 78 0.16 9.13 -13.56
CA ILE A 78 -0.79 10.24 -13.41
C ILE A 78 -2.26 9.85 -13.68
N TYR A 79 -2.50 8.81 -14.47
CA TYR A 79 -3.85 8.35 -14.83
C TYR A 79 -4.36 7.21 -13.95
N VAL A 80 -3.57 6.74 -12.98
CA VAL A 80 -4.01 5.72 -12.03
C VAL A 80 -4.97 6.35 -11.01
N LYS A 81 -6.25 6.32 -11.32
CA LYS A 81 -7.31 6.94 -10.51
C LYS A 81 -7.41 6.32 -9.12
N GLU A 82 -7.21 5.01 -9.04
CA GLU A 82 -7.24 4.23 -7.81
C GLU A 82 -6.19 4.71 -6.81
N ASN A 83 -5.12 5.33 -7.30
CA ASN A 83 -4.07 5.86 -6.43
C ASN A 83 -4.40 7.24 -5.84
N ARG A 84 -5.40 7.95 -6.40
CA ARG A 84 -5.82 9.27 -5.93
C ARG A 84 -6.80 9.22 -4.78
N SER A 85 -7.64 8.18 -4.77
CA SER A 85 -8.74 8.06 -3.83
C SER A 85 -9.01 6.58 -3.59
N TYR A 86 -8.88 6.16 -2.35
CA TYR A 86 -8.91 4.74 -1.99
C TYR A 86 -9.41 4.52 -0.57
N GLN A 87 -9.70 3.28 -0.25
CA GLN A 87 -10.04 2.88 1.11
C GLN A 87 -8.80 2.38 1.85
N TYR A 88 -8.77 2.63 3.14
CA TYR A 88 -7.91 1.94 4.10
C TYR A 88 -8.78 1.36 5.22
N GLN A 89 -8.27 0.38 5.93
CA GLN A 89 -9.03 -0.27 6.99
C GLN A 89 -8.49 0.10 8.35
N LEU A 90 -9.39 0.35 9.28
CA LEU A 90 -9.11 0.49 10.69
C LEU A 90 -9.70 -0.72 11.42
N ILE A 91 -8.85 -1.50 12.08
CA ILE A 91 -9.26 -2.58 12.98
C ILE A 91 -9.02 -2.09 14.40
N LYS A 92 -10.05 -2.06 15.24
CA LYS A 92 -9.92 -1.57 16.62
C LYS A 92 -10.62 -2.47 17.61
N PRO A 93 -10.30 -2.38 18.92
CA PRO A 93 -11.04 -3.08 19.95
C PRO A 93 -12.52 -2.72 19.92
N LYS A 94 -13.36 -3.73 20.01
CA LYS A 94 -14.82 -3.57 20.00
C LYS A 94 -15.30 -2.77 21.20
N GLY A 95 -16.25 -1.87 20.97
CA GLY A 95 -16.90 -1.09 22.03
C GLY A 95 -16.09 0.12 22.54
N GLN A 96 -14.98 0.45 21.92
CA GLN A 96 -14.25 1.70 22.19
C GLN A 96 -14.65 2.76 21.15
N ASP A 97 -15.20 3.89 21.59
CA ASP A 97 -15.55 4.98 20.65
C ASP A 97 -14.31 5.51 19.96
N LYS A 98 -13.30 5.93 20.73
CA LYS A 98 -12.00 6.39 20.21
C LYS A 98 -10.84 5.66 20.87
N VAL A 99 -9.79 5.43 20.10
CA VAL A 99 -8.57 4.76 20.58
C VAL A 99 -7.42 5.75 20.74
N LYS A 100 -6.55 5.47 21.73
CA LYS A 100 -5.36 6.29 22.03
C LYS A 100 -4.05 5.68 21.55
N LYS A 101 -4.09 4.47 20.99
CA LYS A 101 -2.92 3.78 20.47
C LYS A 101 -3.22 3.24 19.08
N VAL A 102 -2.32 3.48 18.16
CA VAL A 102 -2.46 3.07 16.76
C VAL A 102 -1.18 2.40 16.30
N VAL A 103 -1.33 1.32 15.57
CA VAL A 103 -0.25 0.66 14.84
C VAL A 103 -0.53 0.77 13.35
N PHE A 104 0.34 1.43 12.60
CA PHE A 104 0.30 1.34 11.14
C PHE A 104 0.88 0.00 10.71
N LEU A 105 0.11 -0.75 9.91
CA LEU A 105 0.57 -1.98 9.30
C LEU A 105 0.82 -1.74 7.81
N PHE A 106 2.09 -1.88 7.40
CA PHE A 106 2.52 -1.77 6.01
C PHE A 106 2.81 -3.14 5.42
N HIS A 107 2.24 -3.39 4.24
CA HIS A 107 2.31 -4.68 3.55
C HIS A 107 3.60 -4.86 2.74
N GLY A 108 3.81 -6.07 2.24
CA GLY A 108 4.92 -6.41 1.35
C GLY A 108 4.66 -6.05 -0.11
N PHE A 109 5.73 -6.21 -0.90
CA PHE A 109 5.67 -5.95 -2.33
C PHE A 109 4.75 -6.95 -3.06
N ASN A 110 4.04 -6.46 -4.10
CA ASN A 110 3.15 -7.24 -4.95
C ASN A 110 1.98 -7.95 -4.23
N GLU A 111 1.60 -7.47 -3.05
CA GLU A 111 0.39 -7.96 -2.38
C GLU A 111 -0.86 -7.54 -3.14
N LYS A 112 -1.87 -8.42 -3.14
CA LYS A 112 -3.14 -8.20 -3.85
C LYS A 112 -4.26 -7.71 -2.95
N ASP A 113 -4.25 -8.18 -1.71
CA ASP A 113 -5.25 -7.87 -0.69
C ASP A 113 -4.67 -8.01 0.72
N TRP A 114 -5.49 -7.67 1.71
CA TRP A 114 -5.11 -7.71 3.11
C TRP A 114 -5.29 -9.05 3.80
N SER A 115 -5.83 -10.07 3.13
CA SER A 115 -6.29 -11.31 3.76
C SER A 115 -5.26 -11.94 4.70
N LYS A 116 -3.99 -12.03 4.29
CA LYS A 116 -2.94 -12.62 5.13
C LYS A 116 -2.58 -11.79 6.35
N TYR A 117 -2.86 -10.48 6.32
CA TYR A 117 -2.53 -9.55 7.39
C TYR A 117 -3.64 -9.41 8.44
N LEU A 118 -4.86 -9.86 8.14
CA LEU A 118 -6.01 -9.74 9.05
C LEU A 118 -5.78 -10.46 10.39
N PRO A 119 -5.29 -11.71 10.43
CA PRO A 119 -4.97 -12.37 11.70
C PRO A 119 -3.85 -11.66 12.47
N TRP A 120 -2.87 -11.08 11.78
CA TRP A 120 -1.81 -10.29 12.43
C TRP A 120 -2.37 -9.03 13.05
N ALA A 121 -3.21 -8.31 12.30
CA ALA A 121 -3.87 -7.11 12.80
C ALA A 121 -4.75 -7.41 14.03
N LYS A 122 -5.53 -8.50 14.00
CA LYS A 122 -6.30 -8.95 15.15
C LYS A 122 -5.39 -9.25 16.35
N SER A 123 -4.32 -10.02 16.15
CA SER A 123 -3.38 -10.38 17.22
C SER A 123 -2.70 -9.15 17.84
N ILE A 124 -2.34 -8.15 17.02
CA ILE A 124 -1.79 -6.88 17.50
C ILE A 124 -2.85 -6.13 18.31
N CYS A 125 -4.08 -6.05 17.80
CA CYS A 125 -5.19 -5.39 18.48
C CYS A 125 -5.45 -6.01 19.84
N ASP A 126 -5.60 -7.34 19.90
CA ASP A 126 -5.86 -8.09 21.12
C ASP A 126 -4.72 -8.00 22.14
N GLY A 127 -3.48 -8.15 21.65
CA GLY A 127 -2.30 -8.20 22.52
C GLY A 127 -1.88 -6.83 23.08
N THR A 128 -2.22 -5.73 22.39
CA THR A 128 -1.74 -4.40 22.75
C THR A 128 -2.84 -3.40 23.12
N GLY A 129 -4.09 -3.72 22.83
CA GLY A 129 -5.22 -2.79 22.93
C GLY A 129 -5.12 -1.61 21.95
N SER A 130 -4.29 -1.72 20.92
CA SER A 130 -4.12 -0.69 19.90
C SER A 130 -5.07 -0.92 18.74
N ALA A 131 -5.52 0.15 18.08
CA ALA A 131 -6.08 -0.01 16.75
C ALA A 131 -4.97 -0.27 15.73
N VAL A 132 -5.29 -0.98 14.67
CA VAL A 132 -4.39 -1.26 13.54
C VAL A 132 -4.94 -0.61 12.28
N ILE A 133 -4.15 0.24 11.65
CA ILE A 133 -4.44 0.83 10.35
C ILE A 133 -3.75 0.01 9.27
N LEU A 134 -4.53 -0.66 8.43
CA LEU A 134 -4.06 -1.32 7.22
C LEU A 134 -3.98 -0.27 6.10
N PHE A 135 -2.80 0.33 5.93
CA PHE A 135 -2.63 1.43 4.99
C PHE A 135 -1.92 0.96 3.71
N PRO A 136 -2.58 1.03 2.54
CA PRO A 136 -2.02 0.49 1.31
C PRO A 136 -0.90 1.40 0.76
N ILE A 137 0.19 0.79 0.32
CA ILE A 137 1.28 1.47 -0.39
C ILE A 137 0.79 1.84 -1.79
N ALA A 138 1.18 3.02 -2.28
CA ALA A 138 0.80 3.50 -3.60
C ALA A 138 1.12 2.48 -4.71
N PHE A 139 0.24 2.35 -5.68
CA PHE A 139 0.30 1.39 -6.80
C PHE A 139 0.21 -0.09 -6.39
N HIS A 140 -0.28 -0.38 -5.18
CA HIS A 140 -0.51 -1.75 -4.71
C HIS A 140 -1.98 -1.93 -4.30
N MET A 141 -2.43 -3.17 -4.26
CA MET A 141 -3.79 -3.54 -3.82
C MET A 141 -4.87 -2.68 -4.49
N GLN A 142 -5.78 -2.08 -3.72
CA GLN A 142 -6.84 -1.20 -4.21
C GLN A 142 -6.33 0.16 -4.74
N ARG A 143 -5.05 0.46 -4.60
CA ARG A 143 -4.41 1.64 -5.19
C ARG A 143 -3.77 1.38 -6.55
N ALA A 144 -4.01 0.21 -7.12
CA ALA A 144 -3.50 -0.20 -8.43
C ALA A 144 -4.65 -0.54 -9.38
N PRO A 145 -4.48 -0.32 -10.68
CA PRO A 145 -5.44 -0.76 -11.69
C PRO A 145 -5.68 -2.27 -11.60
N LYS A 146 -6.93 -2.70 -11.69
CA LYS A 146 -7.32 -4.11 -11.58
C LYS A 146 -6.60 -5.01 -12.58
N GLN A 147 -6.35 -4.50 -13.80
CA GLN A 147 -5.63 -5.24 -14.83
C GLN A 147 -4.22 -5.66 -14.44
N TRP A 148 -3.55 -4.92 -13.52
CA TRP A 148 -2.22 -5.31 -13.04
C TRP A 148 -2.23 -6.56 -12.15
N SER A 149 -3.41 -7.00 -11.74
CA SER A 149 -3.62 -8.21 -10.95
C SER A 149 -4.45 -9.26 -11.69
N ASP A 150 -4.88 -8.96 -12.93
CA ASP A 150 -5.65 -9.91 -13.74
C ASP A 150 -4.79 -11.09 -14.17
N LYS A 151 -5.23 -12.29 -13.79
CA LYS A 151 -4.47 -13.52 -14.06
C LYS A 151 -4.38 -13.84 -15.54
N ARG A 152 -5.42 -13.54 -16.33
CA ARG A 152 -5.47 -13.86 -17.75
C ARG A 152 -4.53 -12.94 -18.51
N GLU A 153 -4.58 -11.63 -18.22
CA GLU A 153 -3.66 -10.65 -18.79
C GLU A 153 -2.21 -11.01 -18.48
N MET A 154 -1.92 -11.27 -17.21
CA MET A 154 -0.55 -11.63 -16.79
C MET A 154 -0.07 -12.96 -17.40
N TYR A 155 -0.97 -13.93 -17.60
CA TYR A 155 -0.65 -15.18 -18.29
C TYR A 155 -0.34 -14.93 -19.77
N SER A 156 -1.20 -14.19 -20.45
CA SER A 156 -1.00 -13.83 -21.86
C SER A 156 0.38 -13.15 -22.07
N LEU A 157 0.69 -12.17 -21.23
CA LEU A 157 2.00 -11.50 -21.27
C LEU A 157 3.17 -12.45 -20.98
N SER A 158 3.01 -13.37 -20.03
CA SER A 158 4.04 -14.38 -19.75
C SER A 158 4.34 -15.22 -20.96
N GLU A 159 3.32 -15.66 -21.70
CA GLU A 159 3.49 -16.45 -22.93
C GLU A 159 4.11 -15.61 -24.06
N LEU A 160 3.70 -14.36 -24.23
CA LEU A 160 4.32 -13.45 -25.20
C LEU A 160 5.82 -13.24 -24.91
N ARG A 161 6.18 -13.04 -23.65
CA ARG A 161 7.61 -12.90 -23.24
C ARG A 161 8.42 -14.15 -23.51
N LYS A 162 7.89 -15.34 -23.25
CA LYS A 162 8.58 -16.60 -23.57
C LYS A 162 8.84 -16.74 -25.07
N LYS A 163 7.91 -16.29 -25.91
CA LYS A 163 8.11 -16.33 -27.36
C LYS A 163 9.15 -15.33 -27.83
N GLN A 164 9.14 -14.13 -27.29
CA GLN A 164 10.06 -13.07 -27.68
C GLN A 164 11.46 -13.25 -27.10
N PHE A 165 11.55 -13.83 -25.91
CA PHE A 165 12.81 -14.07 -25.19
C PHE A 165 12.95 -15.56 -24.80
N PRO A 166 13.25 -16.44 -25.75
CA PRO A 166 13.28 -17.91 -25.52
C PRO A 166 14.32 -18.35 -24.49
N ASN A 167 15.32 -17.50 -24.20
CA ASN A 167 16.32 -17.75 -23.17
C ASN A 167 15.82 -17.49 -21.73
N ILE A 168 14.64 -16.90 -21.56
CA ILE A 168 14.02 -16.73 -20.23
C ILE A 168 13.29 -18.01 -19.86
N LEU A 169 13.99 -18.90 -19.15
CA LEU A 169 13.49 -20.25 -18.81
C LEU A 169 12.28 -20.24 -17.86
N HIS A 170 12.14 -19.21 -17.00
CA HIS A 170 11.16 -19.19 -15.91
C HIS A 170 10.35 -17.91 -15.87
N SER A 171 9.67 -17.56 -16.98
CA SER A 171 8.68 -16.48 -16.93
C SER A 171 7.37 -16.98 -16.32
N THR A 172 6.96 -16.40 -15.19
CA THR A 172 5.72 -16.73 -14.49
C THR A 172 4.79 -15.52 -14.43
N LEU A 173 3.50 -15.77 -14.19
CA LEU A 173 2.51 -14.71 -13.90
C LEU A 173 3.02 -13.70 -12.88
N SER A 174 3.63 -14.18 -11.80
CA SER A 174 4.13 -13.33 -10.72
C SER A 174 5.31 -12.49 -11.17
N ASN A 175 6.25 -13.08 -11.90
CA ASN A 175 7.41 -12.34 -12.42
C ASN A 175 6.99 -11.26 -13.42
N VAL A 176 6.00 -11.58 -14.25
CA VAL A 176 5.43 -10.60 -15.19
C VAL A 176 4.77 -9.45 -14.45
N ALA A 177 3.88 -9.73 -13.48
CA ALA A 177 3.20 -8.72 -12.69
C ALA A 177 4.17 -7.78 -11.95
N ILE A 178 5.30 -8.32 -11.46
CA ILE A 178 6.33 -7.52 -10.80
C ILE A 178 7.11 -6.68 -11.81
N SER A 179 7.64 -7.31 -12.85
CA SER A 179 8.53 -6.64 -13.79
C SER A 179 7.83 -5.57 -14.61
N MET A 180 6.57 -5.80 -14.98
CA MET A 180 5.80 -4.80 -15.72
C MET A 180 5.62 -3.48 -14.98
N ARG A 181 5.37 -3.57 -13.68
CA ARG A 181 5.20 -2.37 -12.86
C ARG A 181 6.47 -1.55 -12.74
N LEU A 182 7.62 -2.23 -12.60
CA LEU A 182 8.92 -1.58 -12.40
C LEU A 182 9.70 -1.39 -13.69
N HIS A 183 9.59 -2.32 -14.64
CA HIS A 183 10.39 -2.29 -15.86
C HIS A 183 9.89 -1.22 -16.85
N ALA A 184 8.57 -1.14 -17.03
CA ALA A 184 7.98 -0.12 -17.88
C ALA A 184 8.15 1.31 -17.31
N MET A 185 8.13 1.44 -15.99
CA MET A 185 8.21 2.72 -15.29
C MET A 185 9.07 2.60 -14.02
N PRO A 186 10.41 2.54 -14.13
CA PRO A 186 11.31 2.36 -12.98
C PRO A 186 11.14 3.42 -11.89
N GLN A 187 10.87 4.67 -12.28
CA GLN A 187 10.59 5.77 -11.37
C GLN A 187 9.34 5.55 -10.50
N ARG A 188 8.45 4.64 -10.87
CA ARG A 188 7.27 4.27 -10.08
C ARG A 188 7.65 3.76 -8.68
N PHE A 189 8.80 3.14 -8.54
CA PHE A 189 9.31 2.74 -7.23
C PHE A 189 9.49 3.95 -6.30
N ILE A 190 10.10 5.02 -6.83
CA ILE A 190 10.33 6.26 -6.07
C ILE A 190 9.01 6.99 -5.82
N TRP A 191 8.18 7.13 -6.86
CA TRP A 191 6.86 7.74 -6.73
C TRP A 191 5.97 7.01 -5.72
N SER A 192 5.98 5.70 -5.74
CA SER A 192 5.26 4.86 -4.78
C SER A 192 5.69 5.15 -3.34
N GLY A 193 6.99 5.21 -3.10
CA GLY A 193 7.55 5.53 -1.79
C GLY A 193 7.19 6.93 -1.33
N LEU A 194 7.46 7.93 -2.16
CA LEU A 194 7.22 9.34 -1.83
C LEU A 194 5.72 9.63 -1.61
N GLN A 195 4.86 9.17 -2.50
CA GLN A 195 3.42 9.39 -2.34
C GLN A 195 2.90 8.72 -1.06
N THR A 196 3.29 7.47 -0.81
CA THR A 196 2.85 6.79 0.42
C THR A 196 3.38 7.50 1.67
N TYR A 197 4.62 7.97 1.65
CA TYR A 197 5.19 8.77 2.72
C TYR A 197 4.33 10.00 3.03
N TYR A 198 4.01 10.81 2.03
CA TYR A 198 3.19 12.01 2.21
C TYR A 198 1.75 11.70 2.59
N ASP A 199 1.16 10.63 2.06
CA ASP A 199 -0.18 10.18 2.43
C ASP A 199 -0.26 9.74 3.90
N VAL A 200 0.78 9.05 4.39
CA VAL A 200 0.88 8.70 5.82
C VAL A 200 1.00 9.93 6.69
N ILE A 201 1.85 10.91 6.31
CA ILE A 201 1.96 12.18 7.01
C ILE A 201 0.63 12.92 7.00
N GLN A 202 -0.06 12.96 5.86
CA GLN A 202 -1.39 13.57 5.74
C GLN A 202 -2.38 12.93 6.72
N LEU A 203 -2.47 11.59 6.74
CA LEU A 203 -3.39 10.90 7.64
C LEU A 203 -3.08 11.18 9.11
N ILE A 204 -1.80 11.15 9.50
CA ILE A 204 -1.38 11.46 10.87
C ILE A 204 -1.76 12.91 11.23
N THR A 205 -1.54 13.85 10.33
CA THR A 205 -1.90 15.26 10.54
C THR A 205 -3.42 15.42 10.70
N ASP A 206 -4.20 14.82 9.80
CA ASP A 206 -5.67 14.87 9.85
C ASP A 206 -6.20 14.29 11.19
N ILE A 207 -5.60 13.19 11.70
CA ILE A 207 -5.95 12.64 13.02
C ILE A 207 -5.60 13.62 14.15
N LYS A 208 -4.40 14.21 14.12
CA LYS A 208 -3.93 15.17 15.14
C LYS A 208 -4.75 16.46 15.18
N ASP A 209 -5.28 16.85 14.04
CA ASP A 209 -6.20 17.99 13.92
C ASP A 209 -7.63 17.66 14.41
N GLY A 210 -7.88 16.40 14.79
CA GLY A 210 -9.15 15.93 15.31
C GLY A 210 -10.16 15.51 14.23
N ASN A 211 -9.73 15.39 12.98
CA ASN A 211 -10.57 15.01 11.83
C ASN A 211 -10.74 13.49 11.70
N ASN A 212 -10.72 12.74 12.82
CA ASN A 212 -10.94 11.31 12.82
C ASN A 212 -11.96 10.91 13.89
N GLU A 213 -12.94 10.11 13.51
CA GLU A 213 -14.04 9.70 14.39
C GLU A 213 -13.64 8.62 15.37
N HIS A 214 -12.61 7.83 15.06
CA HIS A 214 -12.24 6.62 15.79
C HIS A 214 -10.94 6.73 16.58
N ILE A 215 -10.14 7.78 16.35
CA ILE A 215 -8.81 7.94 16.95
C ILE A 215 -8.72 9.29 17.65
N GLU A 216 -8.18 9.28 18.86
CA GLU A 216 -7.91 10.50 19.63
C GLU A 216 -6.75 11.30 19.00
N LYS A 217 -6.84 12.64 19.07
CA LYS A 217 -5.81 13.52 18.48
C LYS A 217 -4.43 13.40 19.12
N ASP A 218 -4.37 13.00 20.38
CA ASP A 218 -3.13 12.78 21.15
C ASP A 218 -2.66 11.32 21.17
N PHE A 219 -3.05 10.54 20.16
CA PHE A 219 -2.74 9.13 20.06
C PHE A 219 -1.24 8.82 20.03
N LYS A 220 -0.88 7.63 20.51
CA LYS A 220 0.46 7.04 20.36
C LYS A 220 0.53 6.22 19.10
N LEU A 221 1.63 6.35 18.38
CA LEU A 221 1.86 5.73 17.09
C LEU A 221 2.99 4.70 17.16
N ASP A 222 2.71 3.49 16.73
CA ASP A 222 3.71 2.45 16.45
C ASP A 222 3.56 1.96 15.00
N ILE A 223 4.54 1.22 14.50
CA ILE A 223 4.56 0.68 13.13
C ILE A 223 4.89 -0.80 13.19
N PHE A 224 4.09 -1.61 12.50
CA PHE A 224 4.41 -2.97 12.12
C PHE A 224 4.53 -3.05 10.59
N ALA A 225 5.64 -3.54 10.08
CA ALA A 225 5.90 -3.48 8.66
C ALA A 225 6.52 -4.78 8.12
N TYR A 226 6.13 -5.17 6.92
CA TYR A 226 6.61 -6.37 6.28
C TYR A 226 7.29 -6.06 4.94
N SER A 227 8.51 -6.54 4.72
CA SER A 227 9.25 -6.44 3.46
C SER A 227 9.44 -4.98 3.02
N ILE A 228 8.91 -4.56 1.85
CA ILE A 228 9.00 -3.18 1.35
C ILE A 228 8.34 -2.16 2.31
N GLY A 229 7.33 -2.59 3.06
CA GLY A 229 6.75 -1.78 4.13
C GLY A 229 7.78 -1.43 5.21
N GLY A 230 8.74 -2.33 5.48
CA GLY A 230 9.85 -2.08 6.40
C GLY A 230 10.78 -0.97 5.90
N PHE A 231 11.03 -0.90 4.59
CA PHE A 231 11.78 0.20 4.00
C PHE A 231 11.08 1.55 4.18
N LEU A 232 9.77 1.59 3.91
CA LEU A 232 8.94 2.78 4.16
C LEU A 232 8.97 3.18 5.64
N ALA A 233 8.82 2.23 6.55
CA ALA A 233 8.83 2.47 7.99
C ALA A 233 10.15 3.10 8.47
N GLN A 234 11.28 2.66 7.93
CA GLN A 234 12.60 3.22 8.22
C GLN A 234 12.69 4.68 7.73
N ILE A 235 12.22 4.97 6.52
CA ILE A 235 12.23 6.34 5.98
C ILE A 235 11.36 7.26 6.85
N LEU A 236 10.14 6.84 7.22
CA LEU A 236 9.27 7.60 8.12
C LEU A 236 9.95 7.89 9.46
N LYS A 237 10.63 6.89 10.03
CA LYS A 237 11.34 7.02 11.31
C LYS A 237 12.55 7.93 11.21
N LEU A 238 13.35 7.83 10.14
CA LEU A 238 14.57 8.63 9.93
C LEU A 238 14.24 10.09 9.66
N THR A 239 13.26 10.37 8.82
CA THR A 239 12.85 11.75 8.50
C THR A 239 12.14 12.42 9.66
N ASN A 240 11.41 11.62 10.45
CA ASN A 240 10.70 12.06 11.66
C ASN A 240 9.96 13.40 11.50
N PHE A 241 9.19 13.52 10.43
CA PHE A 241 8.47 14.73 10.07
C PHE A 241 7.65 15.27 11.27
N ASN A 242 7.81 16.55 11.60
CA ASN A 242 7.16 17.21 12.74
C ASN A 242 7.26 16.44 14.07
N ASN A 243 8.30 15.62 14.26
CA ASN A 243 8.49 14.75 15.41
C ASN A 243 7.37 13.69 15.60
N TYR A 244 6.59 13.38 14.57
CA TYR A 244 5.49 12.42 14.68
C TYR A 244 5.97 11.01 15.05
N PHE A 245 7.18 10.64 14.63
CA PHE A 245 7.76 9.30 14.83
C PHE A 245 8.82 9.24 15.94
N LYS A 246 9.01 10.33 16.72
CA LYS A 246 10.04 10.39 17.78
C LYS A 246 9.95 9.21 18.75
N ASN A 247 8.77 8.90 19.23
CA ASN A 247 8.51 7.84 20.22
C ASN A 247 7.95 6.55 19.61
N THR A 248 7.88 6.47 18.29
CA THR A 248 7.33 5.32 17.55
C THR A 248 8.24 4.11 17.68
N LYS A 249 7.68 2.98 18.09
CA LYS A 249 8.32 1.67 17.99
C LYS A 249 8.08 1.10 16.60
N VAL A 250 9.09 0.48 16.02
CA VAL A 250 9.02 -0.15 14.70
C VAL A 250 9.35 -1.62 14.85
N CYS A 251 8.43 -2.47 14.43
CA CYS A 251 8.61 -3.92 14.30
C CYS A 251 8.67 -4.26 12.80
N LEU A 252 9.77 -4.92 12.38
CA LEU A 252 10.04 -5.29 10.99
C LEU A 252 9.99 -6.80 10.81
#